data_f423ea427fd89a4dd4b732ad8cb4b4a2
#
_entry.id   f423ea427fd89a4dd4b732ad8cb4b4a2
#
_cell.length_a   1.000
_cell.length_b   1.000
_cell.length_c   1.000
_cell.angle_alpha   90.00
_cell.angle_beta   90.00
_cell.angle_gamma   90.00
#
_symmetry.space_group_name_H-M   'P 1'
#
loop_
_entity.id
_entity.type
_entity.pdbx_description
1 polymer ?
#
loop_
_entity_poly.entity_id
_entity_poly.type
_entity_poly.pdbx_seq_one_letter_code
_entity_poly.pdbx_strand_id
1 'polypeptide(L)'
;MLALCLGGAAAAPAPGAAGEVHILALGDSLTAGFGLPRNQGFVPQLEAYLRRQGMRARIVNAGVSGDTAAQGRQRLAWTLNRMETPPQLAIVALGANDMLRGLPPAETRAELQAVMAELKRRNIRVLVAGMVASPNLGPDFARAFNAIYPDLVREHGAALMPFFLEGVGGVRELNQPDGLHPNFAGVKRMVLAIAPLVVAAARRQP
;
A
#
# COMPACT_ATOMS: atom_id res chain seq x y z
N MET A 1 40.99 -47.26 -29.86
CA MET A 1 39.64 -46.98 -29.40
C MET A 1 39.66 -45.67 -28.65
N LEU A 2 39.16 -44.60 -29.27
CA LEU A 2 39.14 -43.22 -28.69
C LEU A 2 37.71 -42.95 -28.19
N ALA A 3 37.53 -42.83 -26.88
CA ALA A 3 36.24 -42.53 -26.29
C ALA A 3 36.01 -41.02 -26.31
N LEU A 4 35.03 -40.58 -27.07
CA LEU A 4 34.57 -39.18 -27.14
C LEU A 4 33.64 -38.91 -25.91
N CYS A 5 34.11 -38.18 -24.92
CA CYS A 5 33.26 -37.67 -23.85
C CYS A 5 32.47 -36.46 -24.37
N LEU A 6 31.17 -36.66 -24.64
CA LEU A 6 30.23 -35.59 -24.90
C LEU A 6 29.89 -34.91 -23.54
N GLY A 7 30.51 -33.78 -23.30
CA GLY A 7 30.16 -32.89 -22.20
C GLY A 7 28.81 -32.24 -22.46
N GLY A 8 27.77 -32.67 -21.76
CA GLY A 8 26.47 -32.02 -21.75
C GLY A 8 26.57 -30.65 -21.06
N ALA A 9 26.45 -29.57 -21.84
CA ALA A 9 26.29 -28.24 -21.31
C ALA A 9 24.91 -28.17 -20.61
N ALA A 10 24.90 -28.09 -19.29
CA ALA A 10 23.67 -27.77 -18.55
C ALA A 10 23.21 -26.38 -18.97
N ALA A 11 22.04 -26.30 -19.60
CA ALA A 11 21.41 -25.06 -19.94
C ALA A 11 21.16 -24.27 -18.63
N ALA A 12 21.65 -23.02 -18.58
CA ALA A 12 21.34 -22.13 -17.49
C ALA A 12 19.82 -22.02 -17.35
N PRO A 13 19.26 -22.06 -16.12
CA PRO A 13 17.83 -21.92 -15.94
C PRO A 13 17.38 -20.56 -16.52
N ALA A 14 16.36 -20.60 -17.37
CA ALA A 14 15.70 -19.43 -17.88
C ALA A 14 15.34 -18.50 -16.69
N PRO A 15 15.38 -17.14 -16.84
CA PRO A 15 15.03 -16.22 -15.75
C PRO A 15 13.66 -16.63 -15.24
N GLY A 16 13.65 -17.20 -14.04
CA GLY A 16 12.52 -17.90 -13.46
C GLY A 16 11.28 -17.04 -13.51
N ALA A 17 10.16 -17.62 -13.89
CA ALA A 17 8.85 -17.03 -13.68
C ALA A 17 8.76 -16.67 -12.19
N ALA A 18 8.97 -15.39 -11.87
CA ALA A 18 8.83 -14.91 -10.50
C ALA A 18 7.44 -15.33 -10.03
N GLY A 19 7.36 -16.05 -8.91
CA GLY A 19 6.10 -16.54 -8.36
C GLY A 19 5.11 -15.39 -8.20
N GLU A 20 3.83 -15.71 -8.07
CA GLU A 20 2.80 -14.70 -7.83
C GLU A 20 3.06 -14.01 -6.49
N VAL A 21 3.09 -12.66 -6.50
CA VAL A 21 3.30 -11.86 -5.31
C VAL A 21 1.95 -11.55 -4.68
N HIS A 22 1.74 -12.01 -3.46
CA HIS A 22 0.53 -11.72 -2.69
C HIS A 22 0.72 -10.43 -1.89
N ILE A 23 -0.21 -9.48 -2.04
CA ILE A 23 -0.16 -8.16 -1.43
C ILE A 23 -1.45 -7.95 -0.63
N LEU A 24 -1.33 -7.43 0.59
CA LEU A 24 -2.45 -6.89 1.35
C LEU A 24 -2.52 -5.39 1.11
N ALA A 25 -3.67 -4.85 0.70
CA ALA A 25 -3.95 -3.41 0.71
C ALA A 25 -4.86 -3.09 1.90
N LEU A 26 -4.25 -2.71 3.04
CA LEU A 26 -4.93 -2.29 4.26
C LEU A 26 -5.17 -0.79 4.22
N GLY A 27 -6.42 -0.35 4.31
CA GLY A 27 -6.72 1.08 4.24
C GLY A 27 -8.18 1.41 4.49
N ASP A 28 -8.54 2.61 4.13
CA ASP A 28 -9.87 3.19 4.27
C ASP A 28 -10.64 3.24 2.94
N SER A 29 -11.44 4.29 2.73
CA SER A 29 -12.25 4.53 1.53
C SER A 29 -11.42 4.65 0.25
N LEU A 30 -10.20 5.19 0.33
CA LEU A 30 -9.29 5.33 -0.82
C LEU A 30 -8.86 3.95 -1.33
N THR A 31 -8.59 3.04 -0.41
CA THR A 31 -8.24 1.65 -0.73
C THR A 31 -9.46 0.84 -1.15
N ALA A 32 -10.60 1.04 -0.47
CA ALA A 32 -11.85 0.36 -0.78
C ALA A 32 -12.36 0.65 -2.20
N GLY A 33 -12.07 1.85 -2.73
CA GLY A 33 -12.60 2.34 -4.00
C GLY A 33 -14.00 2.96 -3.85
N PHE A 34 -14.21 3.73 -2.77
CA PHE A 34 -15.49 4.37 -2.46
C PHE A 34 -16.07 5.14 -3.65
N GLY A 35 -17.37 4.96 -3.90
CA GLY A 35 -18.10 5.65 -4.95
C GLY A 35 -17.80 5.18 -6.39
N LEU A 36 -16.91 4.19 -6.57
CA LEU A 36 -16.52 3.68 -7.88
C LEU A 36 -17.05 2.26 -8.13
N PRO A 37 -17.31 1.91 -9.39
CA PRO A 37 -17.53 0.52 -9.78
C PRO A 37 -16.37 -0.39 -9.32
N ARG A 38 -16.68 -1.66 -9.01
CA ARG A 38 -15.71 -2.60 -8.40
C ARG A 38 -14.37 -2.71 -9.15
N ASN A 39 -14.37 -2.58 -10.46
CA ASN A 39 -13.18 -2.67 -11.31
C ASN A 39 -12.44 -1.35 -11.50
N GLN A 40 -12.93 -0.26 -10.93
CA GLN A 40 -12.38 1.10 -11.11
C GLN A 40 -11.68 1.65 -9.86
N GLY A 41 -11.76 0.95 -8.73
CA GLY A 41 -11.07 1.34 -7.51
C GLY A 41 -9.54 1.13 -7.57
N PHE A 42 -8.87 1.54 -6.51
CA PHE A 42 -7.41 1.51 -6.41
C PHE A 42 -6.84 0.10 -6.62
N VAL A 43 -7.34 -0.88 -5.88
CA VAL A 43 -6.78 -2.24 -5.89
C VAL A 43 -6.86 -2.90 -7.27
N PRO A 44 -8.03 -2.98 -7.96
CA PRO A 44 -8.10 -3.60 -9.27
C PRO A 44 -7.31 -2.85 -10.34
N GLN A 45 -7.22 -1.51 -10.28
CA GLN A 45 -6.39 -0.75 -11.20
C GLN A 45 -4.89 -1.01 -10.97
N LEU A 46 -4.44 -1.08 -9.71
CA LEU A 46 -3.05 -1.39 -9.37
C LEU A 46 -2.69 -2.81 -9.82
N GLU A 47 -3.51 -3.80 -9.51
CA GLU A 47 -3.27 -5.20 -9.93
C GLU A 47 -3.18 -5.31 -11.45
N ALA A 48 -4.11 -4.70 -12.19
CA ALA A 48 -4.07 -4.67 -13.64
C ALA A 48 -2.83 -3.95 -14.19
N TYR A 49 -2.39 -2.86 -13.54
CA TYR A 49 -1.17 -2.16 -13.93
C TYR A 49 0.08 -3.04 -13.72
N LEU A 50 0.24 -3.63 -12.55
CA LEU A 50 1.40 -4.49 -12.23
C LEU A 50 1.47 -5.68 -13.19
N ARG A 51 0.33 -6.29 -13.52
CA ARG A 51 0.25 -7.38 -14.48
C ARG A 51 0.72 -6.96 -15.88
N ARG A 52 0.35 -5.76 -16.36
CA ARG A 52 0.84 -5.21 -17.64
C ARG A 52 2.36 -4.94 -17.63
N GLN A 53 2.93 -4.69 -16.44
CA GLN A 53 4.39 -4.54 -16.25
C GLN A 53 5.12 -5.88 -16.05
N GLY A 54 4.44 -7.00 -16.29
CA GLY A 54 5.02 -8.35 -16.17
C GLY A 54 5.12 -8.86 -14.73
N MET A 55 4.57 -8.13 -13.74
CA MET A 55 4.55 -8.59 -12.34
C MET A 55 3.24 -9.33 -12.06
N ARG A 56 3.33 -10.63 -11.81
CA ARG A 56 2.18 -11.42 -11.34
C ARG A 56 1.91 -11.07 -9.88
N ALA A 57 0.92 -10.23 -9.65
CA ALA A 57 0.51 -9.82 -8.32
C ALA A 57 -0.97 -10.14 -8.09
N ARG A 58 -1.29 -10.62 -6.89
CA ARG A 58 -2.64 -10.76 -6.37
C ARG A 58 -2.79 -9.86 -5.16
N ILE A 59 -3.72 -8.90 -5.24
CA ILE A 59 -3.89 -7.90 -4.19
C ILE A 59 -5.23 -8.14 -3.49
N VAL A 60 -5.16 -8.42 -2.19
CA VAL A 60 -6.35 -8.49 -1.34
C VAL A 60 -6.74 -7.08 -0.91
N ASN A 61 -7.94 -6.66 -1.31
CA ASN A 61 -8.50 -5.38 -0.89
C ASN A 61 -9.03 -5.50 0.54
N ALA A 62 -8.34 -4.91 1.49
CA ALA A 62 -8.73 -4.77 2.87
C ALA A 62 -8.99 -3.29 3.23
N GLY A 63 -9.55 -2.52 2.29
CA GLY A 63 -10.06 -1.18 2.52
C GLY A 63 -11.45 -1.22 3.13
N VAL A 64 -11.68 -0.43 4.17
CA VAL A 64 -13.01 -0.21 4.78
C VAL A 64 -13.25 1.28 4.89
N SER A 65 -14.28 1.78 4.19
CA SER A 65 -14.58 3.20 4.16
C SER A 65 -14.86 3.74 5.55
N GLY A 66 -14.19 4.84 5.89
CA GLY A 66 -14.33 5.50 7.19
C GLY A 66 -13.40 4.98 8.29
N ASP A 67 -12.63 3.92 8.04
CA ASP A 67 -11.70 3.40 9.06
C ASP A 67 -10.65 4.42 9.47
N THR A 68 -10.48 4.54 10.78
CA THR A 68 -9.31 5.16 11.42
C THR A 68 -8.15 4.15 11.49
N ALA A 69 -6.98 4.63 11.88
CA ALA A 69 -5.83 3.77 12.17
C ALA A 69 -6.16 2.70 13.21
N ALA A 70 -6.90 3.05 14.27
CA ALA A 70 -7.35 2.13 15.31
C ALA A 70 -8.25 1.02 14.76
N GLN A 71 -9.23 1.37 13.92
CA GLN A 71 -10.13 0.39 13.32
C GLN A 71 -9.39 -0.54 12.35
N GLY A 72 -8.49 0.01 11.52
CA GLY A 72 -7.62 -0.79 10.67
C GLY A 72 -6.75 -1.79 11.46
N ARG A 73 -6.17 -1.36 12.58
CA ARG A 73 -5.40 -2.21 13.49
C ARG A 73 -6.25 -3.34 14.08
N GLN A 74 -7.45 -3.02 14.56
CA GLN A 74 -8.33 -4.02 15.20
C GLN A 74 -8.65 -5.19 14.29
N ARG A 75 -8.81 -4.97 12.99
CA ARG A 75 -9.14 -6.03 12.03
C ARG A 75 -7.94 -6.67 11.33
N LEU A 76 -6.72 -6.12 11.49
CA LEU A 76 -5.54 -6.59 10.78
C LEU A 76 -5.24 -8.07 11.00
N ALA A 77 -5.18 -8.52 12.25
CA ALA A 77 -4.86 -9.91 12.57
C ALA A 77 -5.90 -10.88 12.00
N TRP A 78 -7.18 -10.54 12.11
CA TRP A 78 -8.28 -11.32 11.54
C TRP A 78 -8.17 -11.38 10.01
N THR A 79 -7.92 -10.24 9.36
CA THR A 79 -7.75 -10.17 7.90
C THR A 79 -6.61 -11.06 7.43
N LEU A 80 -5.44 -10.96 8.07
CA LEU A 80 -4.26 -11.77 7.72
C LEU A 80 -4.50 -13.28 7.91
N ASN A 81 -5.21 -13.67 8.98
CA ASN A 81 -5.48 -15.07 9.27
C ASN A 81 -6.48 -15.71 8.30
N ARG A 82 -7.25 -14.91 7.56
CA ARG A 82 -8.21 -15.40 6.55
C ARG A 82 -7.64 -15.43 5.13
N MET A 83 -6.45 -14.92 4.92
CA MET A 83 -5.79 -15.00 3.61
C MET A 83 -5.33 -16.45 3.37
N GLU A 84 -5.71 -17.02 2.23
CA GLU A 84 -5.28 -18.36 1.81
C GLU A 84 -3.75 -18.45 1.68
N THR A 85 -3.14 -17.37 1.21
CA THR A 85 -1.69 -17.25 1.08
C THR A 85 -1.24 -16.00 1.85
N PRO A 86 -0.28 -16.13 2.79
CA PRO A 86 0.27 -14.97 3.50
C PRO A 86 0.85 -13.96 2.52
N PRO A 87 0.59 -12.65 2.72
CA PRO A 87 1.13 -11.63 1.83
C PRO A 87 2.63 -11.42 2.08
N GLN A 88 3.39 -11.19 1.01
CA GLN A 88 4.81 -10.79 1.09
C GLN A 88 4.96 -9.28 1.31
N LEU A 89 3.92 -8.51 0.99
CA LEU A 89 3.90 -7.06 1.09
C LEU A 89 2.55 -6.58 1.59
N ALA A 90 2.53 -5.61 2.49
CA ALA A 90 1.35 -4.85 2.85
C ALA A 90 1.50 -3.39 2.40
N ILE A 91 0.49 -2.86 1.71
CA ILE A 91 0.31 -1.43 1.50
C ILE A 91 -0.58 -0.95 2.63
N VAL A 92 -0.08 -0.02 3.45
CA VAL A 92 -0.83 0.55 4.59
C VAL A 92 -1.19 2.00 4.26
N ALA A 93 -2.48 2.27 4.08
CA ALA A 93 -3.04 3.57 3.73
C ALA A 93 -4.15 3.95 4.73
N LEU A 94 -3.75 4.34 5.93
CA LEU A 94 -4.62 4.71 7.06
C LEU A 94 -4.17 6.04 7.67
N GLY A 95 -5.07 6.68 8.43
CA GLY A 95 -4.83 7.93 9.13
C GLY A 95 -5.55 9.14 8.53
N ALA A 96 -6.08 9.02 7.30
CA ALA A 96 -6.87 10.10 6.69
C ALA A 96 -8.12 10.43 7.53
N ASN A 97 -8.84 9.42 7.99
CA ASN A 97 -10.03 9.61 8.81
C ASN A 97 -9.70 10.09 10.23
N ASP A 98 -8.55 9.74 10.76
CA ASP A 98 -8.04 10.29 12.03
C ASP A 98 -7.86 11.80 11.89
N MET A 99 -7.18 12.24 10.83
CA MET A 99 -6.98 13.65 10.51
C MET A 99 -8.32 14.39 10.30
N LEU A 100 -9.21 13.84 9.47
CA LEU A 100 -10.51 14.46 9.18
C LEU A 100 -11.40 14.62 10.42
N ARG A 101 -11.23 13.74 11.41
CA ARG A 101 -11.94 13.78 12.69
C ARG A 101 -11.19 14.58 13.76
N GLY A 102 -10.02 15.14 13.45
CA GLY A 102 -9.21 15.89 14.40
C GLY A 102 -8.69 15.04 15.57
N LEU A 103 -8.50 13.73 15.37
CA LEU A 103 -7.96 12.87 16.42
C LEU A 103 -6.51 13.26 16.72
N PRO A 104 -6.05 13.14 17.98
CA PRO A 104 -4.69 13.48 18.34
C PRO A 104 -3.65 12.71 17.47
N PRO A 105 -2.69 13.39 16.83
CA PRO A 105 -1.67 12.71 16.01
C PRO A 105 -0.88 11.63 16.76
N ALA A 106 -0.70 11.78 18.08
CA ALA A 106 -0.03 10.78 18.91
C ALA A 106 -0.82 9.45 18.97
N GLU A 107 -2.15 9.49 18.98
CA GLU A 107 -2.99 8.29 18.94
C GLU A 107 -2.90 7.61 17.57
N THR A 108 -3.04 8.38 16.49
CA THR A 108 -2.85 7.87 15.12
C THR A 108 -1.49 7.20 14.96
N ARG A 109 -0.43 7.82 15.48
CA ARG A 109 0.92 7.26 15.45
C ARG A 109 1.01 5.94 16.21
N ALA A 110 0.46 5.87 17.42
CA ALA A 110 0.50 4.66 18.24
C ALA A 110 -0.22 3.48 17.55
N GLU A 111 -1.36 3.74 16.93
CA GLU A 111 -2.13 2.72 16.22
C GLU A 111 -1.40 2.23 14.94
N LEU A 112 -0.84 3.14 14.16
CA LEU A 112 -0.04 2.80 12.98
C LEU A 112 1.24 2.05 13.37
N GLN A 113 1.89 2.41 14.47
CA GLN A 113 3.05 1.69 15.01
C GLN A 113 2.69 0.25 15.37
N ALA A 114 1.53 0.03 15.98
CA ALA A 114 1.04 -1.31 16.30
C ALA A 114 0.75 -2.13 15.02
N VAL A 115 0.20 -1.51 13.98
CA VAL A 115 0.04 -2.12 12.64
C VAL A 115 1.40 -2.56 12.08
N MET A 116 2.38 -1.66 12.09
CA MET A 116 3.74 -1.92 11.58
C MET A 116 4.42 -3.06 12.36
N ALA A 117 4.29 -3.06 13.69
CA ALA A 117 4.85 -4.10 14.55
C ALA A 117 4.24 -5.48 14.27
N GLU A 118 2.93 -5.57 14.08
CA GLU A 118 2.25 -6.83 13.74
C GLU A 118 2.68 -7.36 12.37
N LEU A 119 2.78 -6.49 11.36
CA LEU A 119 3.26 -6.88 10.02
C LEU A 119 4.71 -7.36 10.07
N LYS A 120 5.57 -6.67 10.82
CA LYS A 120 6.98 -7.07 11.03
C LYS A 120 7.08 -8.41 11.74
N ARG A 121 6.28 -8.67 12.79
CA ARG A 121 6.24 -9.94 13.49
C ARG A 121 5.88 -11.11 12.58
N ARG A 122 5.10 -10.86 11.53
CA ARG A 122 4.73 -11.86 10.51
C ARG A 122 5.68 -11.89 9.31
N ASN A 123 6.80 -11.17 9.35
CA ASN A 123 7.76 -11.04 8.23
C ASN A 123 7.12 -10.49 6.94
N ILE A 124 6.13 -9.62 7.07
CA ILE A 124 5.46 -8.96 5.95
C ILE A 124 6.14 -7.61 5.73
N ARG A 125 6.67 -7.37 4.54
CA ARG A 125 7.23 -6.07 4.16
C ARG A 125 6.12 -5.02 4.09
N VAL A 126 6.48 -3.76 4.32
CA VAL A 126 5.49 -2.69 4.34
C VAL A 126 5.88 -1.57 3.39
N LEU A 127 4.89 -1.12 2.61
CA LEU A 127 4.88 0.16 1.93
C LEU A 127 3.79 1.02 2.59
N VAL A 128 4.20 2.09 3.24
CA VAL A 128 3.26 3.06 3.82
C VAL A 128 2.87 4.07 2.74
N ALA A 129 1.58 4.24 2.52
CA ALA A 129 0.99 5.30 1.73
C ALA A 129 0.51 6.40 2.70
N GLY A 130 1.35 7.40 2.91
CA GLY A 130 1.16 8.45 3.90
C GLY A 130 0.08 9.46 3.50
N MET A 131 -0.29 10.29 4.47
CA MET A 131 -1.21 11.40 4.30
C MET A 131 -0.55 12.71 4.78
N VAL A 132 -1.02 13.83 4.24
CA VAL A 132 -0.60 15.17 4.63
C VAL A 132 -1.77 15.87 5.30
N ALA A 133 -1.52 16.49 6.44
CA ALA A 133 -2.55 17.21 7.18
C ALA A 133 -3.12 18.38 6.39
N SER A 134 -4.43 18.57 6.48
CA SER A 134 -5.08 19.72 5.89
C SER A 134 -4.61 21.02 6.59
N PRO A 135 -4.34 22.10 5.84
CA PRO A 135 -3.84 23.37 6.40
C PRO A 135 -4.73 24.02 7.46
N ASN A 136 -6.04 23.72 7.42
CA ASN A 136 -7.02 24.27 8.37
C ASN A 136 -6.93 23.69 9.80
N LEU A 137 -6.14 22.63 10.00
CA LEU A 137 -5.94 22.00 11.33
C LEU A 137 -4.89 22.72 12.19
N GLY A 138 -4.26 23.73 11.64
CA GLY A 138 -3.24 24.51 12.32
C GLY A 138 -1.82 23.91 12.25
N PRO A 139 -0.78 24.74 12.47
CA PRO A 139 0.60 24.34 12.22
C PRO A 139 1.11 23.26 13.16
N ASP A 140 0.66 23.25 14.42
CA ASP A 140 1.14 22.26 15.40
C ASP A 140 0.59 20.87 15.10
N PHE A 141 -0.70 20.78 14.77
CA PHE A 141 -1.30 19.54 14.32
C PHE A 141 -0.61 19.03 13.04
N ALA A 142 -0.46 19.91 12.05
CA ALA A 142 0.13 19.55 10.78
C ALA A 142 1.57 19.02 10.95
N ARG A 143 2.38 19.67 11.78
CA ARG A 143 3.75 19.24 12.08
C ARG A 143 3.74 17.86 12.72
N ALA A 144 2.93 17.65 13.75
CA ALA A 144 2.85 16.38 14.47
C ALA A 144 2.32 15.25 13.58
N PHE A 145 1.27 15.52 12.79
CA PHE A 145 0.66 14.52 11.91
C PHE A 145 1.57 14.13 10.75
N ASN A 146 2.17 15.12 10.08
CA ASN A 146 3.04 14.86 8.92
C ASN A 146 4.34 14.13 9.28
N ALA A 147 4.78 14.20 10.53
CA ALA A 147 5.94 13.46 11.02
C ALA A 147 5.66 11.96 11.23
N ILE A 148 4.40 11.53 11.38
CA ILE A 148 4.03 10.14 11.71
C ILE A 148 4.63 9.15 10.71
N TYR A 149 4.38 9.37 9.43
CA TYR A 149 4.72 8.40 8.39
C TYR A 149 6.23 8.26 8.16
N PRO A 150 7.00 9.35 7.96
CA PRO A 150 8.45 9.23 7.79
C PRO A 150 9.15 8.68 9.03
N ASP A 151 8.66 8.99 10.23
CA ASP A 151 9.25 8.47 11.46
C ASP A 151 9.02 6.96 11.59
N LEU A 152 7.78 6.49 11.40
CA LEU A 152 7.46 5.06 11.45
C LEU A 152 8.20 4.26 10.38
N VAL A 153 8.32 4.79 9.17
CA VAL A 153 9.06 4.14 8.09
C VAL A 153 10.54 3.98 8.43
N ARG A 154 11.16 4.99 9.03
CA ARG A 154 12.54 4.94 9.51
C ARG A 154 12.72 3.92 10.64
N GLU A 155 11.81 3.88 11.61
CA GLU A 155 11.83 2.97 12.75
C GLU A 155 11.66 1.49 12.35
N HIS A 156 10.86 1.23 11.33
CA HIS A 156 10.52 -0.12 10.92
C HIS A 156 11.26 -0.60 9.66
N GLY A 157 12.05 0.26 8.99
CA GLY A 157 12.74 -0.08 7.74
C GLY A 157 11.79 -0.29 6.56
N ALA A 158 10.63 0.38 6.57
CA ALA A 158 9.60 0.24 5.54
C ALA A 158 9.86 1.16 4.33
N ALA A 159 9.09 0.98 3.25
CA ALA A 159 9.03 1.92 2.14
C ALA A 159 7.96 2.99 2.38
N LEU A 160 8.13 4.18 1.81
CA LEU A 160 7.20 5.31 1.97
C LEU A 160 6.78 5.87 0.62
N MET A 161 5.50 6.06 0.43
CA MET A 161 4.90 7.05 -0.45
C MET A 161 4.45 8.22 0.43
N PRO A 162 5.09 9.38 0.38
CA PRO A 162 4.85 10.45 1.37
C PRO A 162 3.40 10.95 1.39
N PHE A 163 2.77 11.04 0.23
CA PHE A 163 1.39 11.47 0.10
C PHE A 163 0.62 10.59 -0.89
N PHE A 164 -0.35 9.82 -0.41
CA PHE A 164 -1.10 8.87 -1.25
C PHE A 164 -1.94 9.56 -2.33
N LEU A 165 -2.38 10.81 -2.07
CA LEU A 165 -3.13 11.64 -3.02
C LEU A 165 -2.26 12.63 -3.80
N GLU A 166 -0.95 12.36 -3.93
CA GLU A 166 -0.03 13.24 -4.66
C GLU A 166 -0.51 13.51 -6.09
N GLY A 167 -0.67 14.80 -6.41
CA GLY A 167 -1.18 15.28 -7.70
C GLY A 167 -2.67 14.95 -7.98
N VAL A 168 -3.42 14.53 -6.97
CA VAL A 168 -4.86 14.21 -7.04
C VAL A 168 -5.65 15.01 -6.01
N GLY A 169 -5.14 15.08 -4.79
CA GLY A 169 -5.80 15.81 -3.70
C GLY A 169 -6.03 17.28 -4.07
N GLY A 170 -7.28 17.76 -3.96
CA GLY A 170 -7.65 19.12 -4.31
C GLY A 170 -7.78 19.44 -5.81
N VAL A 171 -7.49 18.49 -6.70
CA VAL A 171 -7.68 18.65 -8.16
C VAL A 171 -9.09 18.23 -8.54
N ARG A 172 -9.95 19.19 -8.81
CA ARG A 172 -11.40 18.97 -9.03
C ARG A 172 -11.69 17.90 -10.10
N GLU A 173 -10.96 17.93 -11.21
CA GLU A 173 -11.14 17.04 -12.37
C GLU A 173 -10.75 15.57 -12.05
N LEU A 174 -9.99 15.35 -10.97
CA LEU A 174 -9.52 14.04 -10.54
C LEU A 174 -10.27 13.48 -9.33
N ASN A 175 -11.22 14.25 -8.79
CA ASN A 175 -12.01 13.87 -7.64
C ASN A 175 -13.49 13.72 -7.98
N GLN A 176 -14.20 12.99 -7.14
CA GLN A 176 -15.65 12.86 -7.15
C GLN A 176 -16.28 14.19 -6.69
N PRO A 177 -17.61 14.38 -6.84
CA PRO A 177 -18.27 15.62 -6.44
C PRO A 177 -18.08 16.02 -4.97
N ASP A 178 -17.74 15.07 -4.10
CA ASP A 178 -17.45 15.33 -2.68
C ASP A 178 -16.11 16.04 -2.43
N GLY A 179 -15.24 16.12 -3.45
CA GLY A 179 -13.93 16.76 -3.37
C GLY A 179 -12.88 16.02 -2.53
N LEU A 180 -13.22 14.85 -1.99
CA LEU A 180 -12.37 14.06 -1.09
C LEU A 180 -11.89 12.76 -1.73
N HIS A 181 -12.77 12.10 -2.48
CA HIS A 181 -12.48 10.80 -3.06
C HIS A 181 -12.09 10.93 -4.53
N PRO A 182 -10.99 10.29 -4.96
CA PRO A 182 -10.60 10.26 -6.36
C PRO A 182 -11.68 9.63 -7.25
N ASN A 183 -11.87 10.18 -8.44
CA ASN A 183 -12.62 9.53 -9.50
C ASN A 183 -11.73 8.50 -10.23
N PHE A 184 -12.25 7.87 -11.29
CA PHE A 184 -11.49 6.88 -12.08
C PHE A 184 -10.12 7.40 -12.56
N ALA A 185 -10.07 8.64 -13.06
CA ALA A 185 -8.83 9.25 -13.55
C ALA A 185 -7.86 9.55 -12.39
N GLY A 186 -8.38 10.03 -11.25
CA GLY A 186 -7.60 10.25 -10.05
C GLY A 186 -6.98 8.96 -9.51
N VAL A 187 -7.77 7.88 -9.43
CA VAL A 187 -7.25 6.56 -9.03
C VAL A 187 -6.16 6.08 -9.99
N LYS A 188 -6.34 6.25 -11.31
CA LYS A 188 -5.31 5.91 -12.29
C LYS A 188 -4.00 6.66 -12.02
N ARG A 189 -4.08 7.95 -11.66
CA ARG A 189 -2.90 8.76 -11.32
C ARG A 189 -2.22 8.26 -10.03
N MET A 190 -3.00 7.95 -9.00
CA MET A 190 -2.47 7.33 -7.76
C MET A 190 -1.73 6.03 -8.06
N VAL A 191 -2.31 5.16 -8.89
CA VAL A 191 -1.69 3.89 -9.29
C VAL A 191 -0.35 4.12 -10.00
N LEU A 192 -0.29 5.07 -10.92
CA LEU A 192 0.97 5.39 -11.63
C LEU A 192 2.06 5.88 -10.66
N ALA A 193 1.68 6.61 -9.62
CA ALA A 193 2.63 7.12 -8.63
C ALA A 193 3.13 6.03 -7.67
N ILE A 194 2.25 5.14 -7.19
CA ILE A 194 2.64 4.13 -6.19
C ILE A 194 3.25 2.87 -6.80
N ALA A 195 2.90 2.49 -8.02
CA ALA A 195 3.30 1.22 -8.62
C ALA A 195 4.82 1.00 -8.67
N PRO A 196 5.68 1.97 -8.99
CA PRO A 196 7.13 1.79 -8.92
C PRO A 196 7.61 1.43 -7.51
N LEU A 197 7.02 2.03 -6.48
CA LEU A 197 7.33 1.75 -5.08
C LEU A 197 6.89 0.34 -4.67
N VAL A 198 5.72 -0.10 -5.14
CA VAL A 198 5.22 -1.47 -4.94
C VAL A 198 6.17 -2.48 -5.57
N VAL A 199 6.60 -2.26 -6.82
CA VAL A 199 7.55 -3.14 -7.50
C VAL A 199 8.88 -3.19 -6.75
N ALA A 200 9.40 -2.04 -6.32
CA ALA A 200 10.65 -1.97 -5.56
C ALA A 200 10.54 -2.68 -4.20
N ALA A 201 9.45 -2.44 -3.45
CA ALA A 201 9.20 -3.07 -2.16
C ALA A 201 8.98 -4.59 -2.28
N ALA A 202 8.32 -5.04 -3.35
CA ALA A 202 8.08 -6.45 -3.60
C ALA A 202 9.35 -7.24 -3.99
N ARG A 203 10.37 -6.57 -4.54
CA ARG A 203 11.65 -7.19 -4.97
C ARG A 203 12.73 -7.18 -3.88
N ARG A 204 12.60 -6.37 -2.84
CA ARG A 204 13.56 -6.39 -1.72
C ARG A 204 13.55 -7.78 -1.09
N GLN A 205 14.74 -8.37 -0.92
CA GLN A 205 14.88 -9.56 -0.07
C GLN A 205 14.69 -9.18 1.39
N PRO A 206 14.12 -10.04 2.24
CA PRO A 206 13.96 -9.78 3.67
C PRO A 206 15.29 -9.56 4.38
#